data_04c0cd176ef31a63651808b5e8043f53
#
_entry.id   04c0cd176ef31a63651808b5e8043f53
#
_cell.length_a   1.000
_cell.length_b   1.000
_cell.length_c   1.000
_cell.angle_alpha   90.00
_cell.angle_beta   90.00
_cell.angle_gamma   90.00
#
_symmetry.space_group_name_H-M   'P 1'
#
loop_
_entity.id
_entity.type
_entity.pdbx_description
1 polymer ?
#
loop_
_entity_poly.entity_id
_entity_poly.type
_entity_poly.pdbx_seq_one_letter_code
_entity_poly.pdbx_strand_id
1 'polypeptide(L)'
;MRLELQEELIFYKMAKIKPNYAALGRQYNCDPRTIKRYLNNPQAGKRQTNKRRPSKLDPYRDVIKDKYKTCSATAIFYFIKELGYEGGISILRDYCHQLKKAQYQQPVIRVETAPDDVSQVDWKEDLVLYTREHRPITFSLFLYVLGYSRKKFLKLVFDRKQDTLFQCLIEAFQNTGGVPQRIYFDNMKTAVDHAKSSYRKVIWNSRLLNFSKAAGFIPQACRPFRPQTKGKVEALARTVDRIKVYNHEFQDEKALKNIVKQLETQLNHKISQATDQRPEDLWT
;
A
#
# COMPACT_ATOMS: atom_id res chain seq x y z
N MET A 1 29.32 -22.69 5.32
CA MET A 1 30.07 -23.92 5.00
C MET A 1 29.06 -25.06 5.11
N ARG A 2 29.11 -26.07 4.26
CA ARG A 2 28.19 -27.21 4.32
C ARG A 2 28.49 -28.02 5.57
N LEU A 3 27.47 -28.47 6.29
CA LEU A 3 27.60 -29.23 7.54
C LEU A 3 28.48 -30.47 7.38
N GLU A 4 28.28 -31.20 6.29
CA GLU A 4 29.05 -32.40 5.92
C GLU A 4 30.58 -32.15 5.85
N LEU A 5 31.01 -31.03 5.24
CA LEU A 5 32.42 -30.66 5.20
C LEU A 5 32.96 -30.34 6.57
N GLN A 6 32.16 -29.77 7.46
CA GLN A 6 32.58 -29.47 8.83
C GLN A 6 32.84 -30.77 9.64
N GLU A 7 31.95 -31.73 9.54
CA GLU A 7 32.06 -33.02 10.21
C GLU A 7 33.29 -33.77 9.73
N GLU A 8 33.54 -33.81 8.43
CA GLU A 8 34.71 -34.47 7.83
C GLU A 8 36.03 -33.79 8.26
N LEU A 9 36.06 -32.45 8.34
CA LEU A 9 37.22 -31.70 8.82
C LEU A 9 37.47 -31.91 10.32
N ILE A 10 36.45 -32.10 11.14
CA ILE A 10 36.55 -32.46 12.53
C ILE A 10 37.18 -33.85 12.67
N PHE A 11 36.72 -34.82 11.86
CA PHE A 11 37.31 -36.18 11.84
C PHE A 11 38.83 -36.15 11.53
N TYR A 12 39.24 -35.46 10.42
CA TYR A 12 40.66 -35.33 10.11
C TYR A 12 41.48 -34.69 11.21
N LYS A 13 40.91 -33.74 11.92
CA LYS A 13 41.57 -33.06 13.05
C LYS A 13 41.70 -33.98 14.27
N MET A 14 40.66 -34.73 14.61
CA MET A 14 40.69 -35.69 15.72
C MET A 14 41.62 -36.86 15.43
N ALA A 15 41.62 -37.38 14.22
CA ALA A 15 42.49 -38.47 13.78
C ALA A 15 43.95 -38.05 13.59
N LYS A 16 44.25 -36.73 13.65
CA LYS A 16 45.58 -36.16 13.38
C LYS A 16 46.11 -36.52 11.94
N ILE A 17 45.19 -36.75 10.98
CA ILE A 17 45.52 -37.09 9.62
C ILE A 17 45.46 -35.81 8.75
N LYS A 18 46.47 -35.62 7.89
CA LYS A 18 46.48 -34.49 6.97
C LYS A 18 45.60 -34.82 5.75
N PRO A 19 44.51 -34.09 5.53
CA PRO A 19 43.62 -34.38 4.42
C PRO A 19 44.21 -33.96 3.07
N ASN A 20 43.73 -34.58 1.98
CA ASN A 20 43.99 -34.11 0.66
C ASN A 20 43.04 -32.93 0.33
N TYR A 21 43.55 -31.72 0.53
CA TYR A 21 42.75 -30.48 0.33
C TYR A 21 42.22 -30.33 -1.10
N ALA A 22 42.96 -30.83 -2.09
CA ALA A 22 42.53 -30.73 -3.50
C ALA A 22 41.36 -31.71 -3.80
N ALA A 23 41.39 -32.91 -3.21
CA ALA A 23 40.31 -33.89 -3.35
C ALA A 23 39.05 -33.39 -2.65
N LEU A 24 39.16 -32.91 -1.42
CA LEU A 24 38.05 -32.29 -0.68
C LEU A 24 37.53 -31.06 -1.40
N GLY A 25 38.40 -30.26 -2.02
CA GLY A 25 38.01 -29.11 -2.81
C GLY A 25 37.09 -29.48 -3.99
N ARG A 26 37.43 -30.55 -4.69
CA ARG A 26 36.58 -31.07 -5.78
C ARG A 26 35.28 -31.67 -5.27
N GLN A 27 35.34 -32.48 -4.21
CA GLN A 27 34.15 -33.11 -3.62
C GLN A 27 33.11 -32.13 -3.12
N TYR A 28 33.54 -31.06 -2.45
CA TYR A 28 32.65 -30.07 -1.85
C TYR A 28 32.53 -28.77 -2.63
N ASN A 29 33.08 -28.69 -3.83
CA ASN A 29 33.09 -27.47 -4.67
C ASN A 29 33.56 -26.23 -3.87
N CYS A 30 34.73 -26.33 -3.25
CA CYS A 30 35.31 -25.33 -2.40
C CYS A 30 36.81 -25.18 -2.67
N ASP A 31 37.34 -23.97 -2.61
CA ASP A 31 38.76 -23.72 -2.79
C ASP A 31 39.60 -24.45 -1.73
N PRO A 32 40.64 -25.22 -2.10
CA PRO A 32 41.50 -25.96 -1.17
C PRO A 32 42.12 -25.09 -0.08
N ARG A 33 42.43 -23.83 -0.38
CA ARG A 33 42.97 -22.86 0.61
C ARG A 33 41.92 -22.54 1.69
N THR A 34 40.66 -22.46 1.31
CA THR A 34 39.55 -22.25 2.23
C THR A 34 39.41 -23.44 3.17
N ILE A 35 39.48 -24.66 2.67
CA ILE A 35 39.42 -25.91 3.46
C ILE A 35 40.59 -25.94 4.45
N LYS A 36 41.81 -25.65 4.02
CA LYS A 36 42.99 -25.58 4.90
C LYS A 36 42.81 -24.53 6.00
N ARG A 37 42.25 -23.38 5.66
CA ARG A 37 41.97 -22.31 6.64
C ARG A 37 40.97 -22.75 7.68
N TYR A 38 39.90 -23.47 7.30
CA TYR A 38 38.90 -23.99 8.26
C TYR A 38 39.46 -25.08 9.19
N LEU A 39 40.29 -25.98 8.63
CA LEU A 39 40.94 -27.01 9.47
C LEU A 39 41.81 -26.39 10.57
N ASN A 40 42.59 -25.36 10.23
CA ASN A 40 43.48 -24.67 11.17
C ASN A 40 42.74 -23.75 12.11
N ASN A 41 41.62 -23.14 11.68
CA ASN A 41 40.81 -22.25 12.51
C ASN A 41 39.31 -22.46 12.22
N PRO A 42 38.62 -23.35 12.99
CA PRO A 42 37.19 -23.62 12.83
C PRO A 42 36.28 -22.39 13.01
N GLN A 43 36.76 -21.37 13.72
CA GLN A 43 36.03 -20.11 13.90
C GLN A 43 36.23 -19.12 12.74
N ALA A 44 37.15 -19.38 11.81
CA ALA A 44 37.42 -18.49 10.66
C ALA A 44 36.25 -18.37 9.67
N GLY A 45 35.25 -19.22 9.80
CA GLY A 45 34.02 -19.17 8.97
C GLY A 45 32.93 -18.22 9.49
N LYS A 46 32.99 -17.81 10.73
CA LYS A 46 32.12 -16.73 11.21
C LYS A 46 32.66 -15.43 10.64
N ARG A 47 31.99 -14.89 9.59
CA ARG A 47 32.21 -13.50 9.18
C ARG A 47 32.22 -12.69 10.45
N GLN A 48 33.37 -12.10 10.83
CA GLN A 48 33.36 -11.01 11.77
C GLN A 48 32.40 -10.00 11.17
N THR A 49 31.28 -9.79 11.84
CA THR A 49 30.36 -8.72 11.48
C THR A 49 31.22 -7.45 11.49
N ASN A 50 31.50 -6.92 10.30
CA ASN A 50 32.29 -5.69 10.20
C ASN A 50 31.70 -4.72 11.20
N LYS A 51 32.50 -4.30 12.20
CA LYS A 51 32.10 -3.28 13.18
C LYS A 51 31.53 -2.14 12.33
N ARG A 52 30.23 -1.88 12.49
CA ARG A 52 29.51 -0.88 11.71
C ARG A 52 30.28 0.43 11.89
N ARG A 53 30.78 1.00 10.81
CA ARG A 53 31.45 2.30 10.88
C ARG A 53 30.50 3.30 11.49
N PRO A 54 30.93 4.14 12.45
CA PRO A 54 30.07 5.16 13.04
C PRO A 54 29.54 6.08 11.95
N SER A 55 28.25 6.34 11.98
CA SER A 55 27.59 7.25 11.04
C SER A 55 27.69 8.68 11.54
N LYS A 56 27.89 9.66 10.64
CA LYS A 56 27.78 11.07 10.98
C LYS A 56 26.42 11.46 11.60
N LEU A 57 25.40 10.59 11.42
CA LEU A 57 24.06 10.75 11.98
C LEU A 57 23.93 10.25 13.43
N ASP A 58 24.90 9.46 13.92
CA ASP A 58 24.77 8.81 15.24
C ASP A 58 24.53 9.79 16.39
N PRO A 59 25.17 10.96 16.46
CA PRO A 59 24.92 11.96 17.52
C PRO A 59 23.50 12.55 17.48
N TYR A 60 22.84 12.53 16.31
CA TYR A 60 21.55 13.21 16.08
C TYR A 60 20.36 12.24 16.09
N ARG A 61 20.59 10.95 16.30
CA ARG A 61 19.53 9.90 16.17
C ARG A 61 18.33 10.14 17.07
N ASP A 62 18.53 10.55 18.29
CA ASP A 62 17.43 10.74 19.23
C ASP A 62 16.60 11.98 18.88
N VAL A 63 17.24 13.06 18.48
CA VAL A 63 16.58 14.26 17.95
C VAL A 63 15.79 13.94 16.70
N ILE A 64 16.34 13.13 15.80
CA ILE A 64 15.65 12.72 14.56
C ILE A 64 14.43 11.88 14.89
N LYS A 65 14.53 10.90 15.81
CA LYS A 65 13.40 10.06 16.23
C LYS A 65 12.24 10.85 16.83
N ASP A 66 12.55 11.86 17.61
CA ASP A 66 11.54 12.72 18.22
C ASP A 66 10.82 13.56 17.16
N LYS A 67 11.57 14.31 16.38
CA LYS A 67 11.02 15.23 15.36
C LYS A 67 10.41 14.53 14.16
N TYR A 68 10.83 13.31 13.83
CA TYR A 68 10.35 12.54 12.69
C TYR A 68 8.84 12.27 12.72
N LYS A 69 8.22 12.24 13.89
CA LYS A 69 6.77 12.00 14.05
C LYS A 69 5.91 13.13 13.48
N THR A 70 6.43 14.35 13.49
CA THR A 70 5.68 15.57 13.15
C THR A 70 6.31 16.38 12.02
N CYS A 71 7.60 16.18 11.72
CA CYS A 71 8.35 16.99 10.77
C CYS A 71 8.79 16.20 9.54
N SER A 72 8.94 16.89 8.41
CA SER A 72 9.50 16.29 7.20
C SER A 72 11.01 16.05 7.34
N ALA A 73 11.54 15.04 6.63
CA ALA A 73 12.97 14.76 6.61
C ALA A 73 13.82 15.97 6.16
N THR A 74 13.26 16.80 5.28
CA THR A 74 13.95 18.03 4.83
C THR A 74 14.03 19.07 5.95
N ALA A 75 12.97 19.28 6.71
CA ALA A 75 12.98 20.19 7.85
C ALA A 75 13.95 19.72 8.95
N ILE A 76 13.95 18.41 9.24
CA ILE A 76 14.92 17.82 10.19
C ILE A 76 16.34 17.99 9.70
N PHE A 77 16.60 17.87 8.39
CA PHE A 77 17.93 18.05 7.82
C PHE A 77 18.49 19.45 8.09
N TYR A 78 17.70 20.51 7.82
CA TYR A 78 18.14 21.86 8.09
C TYR A 78 18.36 22.10 9.59
N PHE A 79 17.49 21.58 10.43
CA PHE A 79 17.62 21.70 11.87
C PHE A 79 18.91 21.05 12.42
N ILE A 80 19.21 19.79 12.03
CA ILE A 80 20.44 19.12 12.49
C ILE A 80 21.70 19.72 11.87
N LYS A 81 21.58 20.37 10.70
CA LYS A 81 22.68 21.11 10.08
C LYS A 81 23.10 22.32 10.92
N GLU A 82 22.13 23.03 11.50
CA GLU A 82 22.40 24.12 12.47
C GLU A 82 23.06 23.58 13.73
N LEU A 83 22.82 22.31 14.10
CA LEU A 83 23.49 21.65 15.24
C LEU A 83 24.86 21.05 14.87
N GLY A 84 25.37 21.31 13.65
CA GLY A 84 26.70 20.88 13.22
C GLY A 84 26.75 19.58 12.42
N TYR A 85 25.62 19.11 11.86
CA TYR A 85 25.61 17.93 10.99
C TYR A 85 26.25 18.24 9.61
N GLU A 86 27.33 17.54 9.27
CA GLU A 86 28.06 17.70 7.99
C GLU A 86 27.75 16.61 6.96
N GLY A 87 26.74 15.77 7.18
CA GLY A 87 26.36 14.70 6.27
C GLY A 87 25.36 15.14 5.21
N GLY A 88 25.13 14.28 4.22
CA GLY A 88 24.15 14.52 3.16
C GLY A 88 22.71 14.21 3.59
N ILE A 89 21.74 14.86 2.94
CA ILE A 89 20.29 14.64 3.17
C ILE A 89 19.86 13.20 2.83
N SER A 90 20.54 12.55 1.89
CA SER A 90 20.23 11.15 1.49
C SER A 90 20.38 10.19 2.66
N ILE A 91 21.46 10.32 3.45
CA ILE A 91 21.70 9.48 4.63
C ILE A 91 20.57 9.66 5.66
N LEU A 92 20.12 10.90 5.86
CA LEU A 92 19.00 11.18 6.74
C LEU A 92 17.68 10.60 6.21
N ARG A 93 17.40 10.74 4.91
CA ARG A 93 16.20 10.17 4.29
C ARG A 93 16.16 8.65 4.42
N ASP A 94 17.28 7.98 4.19
CA ASP A 94 17.40 6.53 4.35
C ASP A 94 17.14 6.11 5.80
N TYR A 95 17.68 6.86 6.76
CA TYR A 95 17.43 6.61 8.18
C TYR A 95 15.95 6.83 8.55
N CYS A 96 15.33 7.92 8.12
CA CYS A 96 13.92 8.18 8.30
C CYS A 96 13.04 7.08 7.66
N HIS A 97 13.45 6.58 6.48
CA HIS A 97 12.76 5.46 5.82
C HIS A 97 12.86 4.17 6.63
N GLN A 98 14.03 3.88 7.23
CA GLN A 98 14.19 2.73 8.12
C GLN A 98 13.34 2.85 9.39
N LEU A 99 13.25 4.04 10.00
CA LEU A 99 12.37 4.28 11.15
C LEU A 99 10.91 4.05 10.79
N LYS A 100 10.50 4.54 9.61
CA LYS A 100 9.15 4.33 9.10
C LYS A 100 8.85 2.84 8.88
N LYS A 101 9.77 2.11 8.28
CA LYS A 101 9.63 0.67 8.04
C LYS A 101 9.55 -0.13 9.36
N ALA A 102 10.30 0.25 10.38
CA ALA A 102 10.25 -0.38 11.70
C ALA A 102 8.91 -0.14 12.44
N GLN A 103 8.29 1.04 12.25
CA GLN A 103 6.97 1.33 12.81
C GLN A 103 5.82 0.62 12.09
N TYR A 104 5.97 0.34 10.78
CA TYR A 104 4.93 -0.28 9.94
C TYR A 104 4.95 -1.82 9.92
N GLN A 105 5.68 -2.48 10.81
CA GLN A 105 5.62 -3.94 10.98
C GLN A 105 4.40 -4.42 11.80
N GLN A 106 3.35 -3.60 11.93
CA GLN A 106 2.08 -4.15 12.37
C GLN A 106 1.53 -5.04 11.23
N PRO A 107 1.21 -6.30 11.50
CA PRO A 107 0.63 -7.16 10.48
C PRO A 107 -0.68 -6.52 10.01
N VAL A 108 -0.71 -6.14 8.74
CA VAL A 108 -1.95 -5.70 8.10
C VAL A 108 -2.80 -6.96 7.94
N ILE A 109 -3.76 -7.17 8.83
CA ILE A 109 -4.75 -8.23 8.68
C ILE A 109 -5.56 -7.89 7.43
N ARG A 110 -5.32 -8.60 6.34
CA ARG A 110 -6.14 -8.50 5.13
C ARG A 110 -7.46 -9.21 5.42
N VAL A 111 -8.55 -8.45 5.41
CA VAL A 111 -9.89 -9.02 5.48
C VAL A 111 -10.26 -9.46 4.06
N GLU A 112 -10.16 -10.75 3.80
CA GLU A 112 -10.70 -11.34 2.59
C GLU A 112 -12.22 -11.47 2.74
N THR A 113 -12.95 -11.18 1.67
CA THR A 113 -14.41 -11.22 1.62
C THR A 113 -14.82 -12.25 0.57
N ALA A 114 -15.94 -12.94 0.80
CA ALA A 114 -16.52 -13.85 -0.18
C ALA A 114 -16.94 -13.07 -1.46
N PRO A 115 -17.07 -13.77 -2.60
CA PRO A 115 -17.75 -13.20 -3.75
C PRO A 115 -19.12 -12.64 -3.33
N ASP A 116 -19.58 -11.59 -3.96
CA ASP A 116 -20.87 -10.91 -3.76
C ASP A 116 -21.13 -10.34 -2.36
N ASP A 117 -20.23 -10.53 -1.41
CA ASP A 117 -20.44 -10.11 -0.02
C ASP A 117 -20.37 -8.59 0.15
N VAL A 118 -19.27 -7.96 -0.27
CA VAL A 118 -18.95 -6.59 0.12
C VAL A 118 -18.48 -5.72 -1.03
N SER A 119 -18.95 -4.47 -1.04
CA SER A 119 -18.31 -3.38 -1.76
C SER A 119 -17.99 -2.19 -0.84
N GLN A 120 -17.12 -1.30 -1.29
CA GLN A 120 -16.75 -0.07 -0.61
C GLN A 120 -16.97 1.12 -1.55
N VAL A 121 -17.53 2.19 -1.00
CA VAL A 121 -17.86 3.43 -1.71
C VAL A 121 -17.20 4.62 -1.03
N ASP A 122 -16.66 5.52 -1.82
CA ASP A 122 -16.11 6.79 -1.35
C ASP A 122 -16.20 7.87 -2.44
N TRP A 123 -16.01 9.13 -2.03
CA TRP A 123 -15.84 10.26 -2.91
C TRP A 123 -14.40 10.74 -2.91
N LYS A 124 -13.84 10.98 -4.09
CA LYS A 124 -12.67 11.84 -4.22
C LYS A 124 -13.17 13.22 -4.60
N GLU A 125 -13.18 14.10 -3.60
CA GLU A 125 -13.88 15.38 -3.67
C GLU A 125 -13.02 16.48 -4.27
N ASP A 126 -13.70 17.46 -4.87
CA ASP A 126 -13.18 18.79 -5.23
C ASP A 126 -11.85 18.77 -6.00
N LEU A 127 -11.77 17.89 -7.01
CA LEU A 127 -10.65 17.86 -7.92
C LEU A 127 -10.79 19.02 -8.91
N VAL A 128 -9.68 19.71 -9.18
CA VAL A 128 -9.59 20.75 -10.18
C VAL A 128 -8.53 20.37 -11.19
N LEU A 129 -8.91 20.31 -12.45
CA LEU A 129 -7.99 20.17 -13.59
C LEU A 129 -8.29 21.25 -14.64
N TYR A 130 -7.29 21.64 -15.36
CA TYR A 130 -7.37 22.68 -16.37
C TYR A 130 -7.35 22.06 -17.76
N THR A 131 -8.21 22.57 -18.64
CA THR A 131 -8.19 22.23 -20.06
C THR A 131 -6.94 22.79 -20.75
N ARG A 132 -6.71 22.42 -22.02
CA ARG A 132 -5.65 23.01 -22.86
C ARG A 132 -5.77 24.52 -22.98
N GLU A 133 -6.99 25.04 -22.90
CA GLU A 133 -7.30 26.47 -22.93
C GLU A 133 -7.23 27.13 -21.54
N HIS A 134 -6.65 26.44 -20.55
CA HIS A 134 -6.53 26.91 -19.16
C HIS A 134 -7.86 27.14 -18.42
N ARG A 135 -8.97 26.58 -18.91
CA ARG A 135 -10.27 26.65 -18.23
C ARG A 135 -10.29 25.61 -17.09
N PRO A 136 -10.60 26.03 -15.85
CA PRO A 136 -10.71 25.10 -14.73
C PRO A 136 -12.00 24.28 -14.84
N ILE A 137 -11.89 22.97 -14.63
CA ILE A 137 -13.02 22.07 -14.43
C ILE A 137 -12.93 21.51 -13.01
N THR A 138 -13.91 21.85 -12.18
CA THR A 138 -14.05 21.31 -10.83
C THR A 138 -15.03 20.15 -10.85
N PHE A 139 -14.61 19.01 -10.32
CA PHE A 139 -15.40 17.77 -10.33
C PHE A 139 -15.06 16.90 -9.14
N SER A 140 -15.88 15.90 -8.91
CA SER A 140 -15.60 14.82 -7.95
C SER A 140 -15.62 13.48 -8.65
N LEU A 141 -14.96 12.49 -8.09
CA LEU A 141 -15.02 11.12 -8.57
C LEU A 141 -15.76 10.23 -7.58
N PHE A 142 -16.77 9.54 -8.06
CA PHE A 142 -17.38 8.42 -7.36
C PHE A 142 -16.46 7.21 -7.49
N LEU A 143 -16.13 6.62 -6.35
CA LEU A 143 -15.23 5.47 -6.24
C LEU A 143 -16.01 4.29 -5.69
N TYR A 144 -16.01 3.19 -6.42
CA TYR A 144 -16.63 1.94 -6.01
C TYR A 144 -15.64 0.79 -6.23
N VAL A 145 -15.54 -0.12 -5.27
CA VAL A 145 -14.65 -1.29 -5.37
C VAL A 145 -15.29 -2.51 -4.73
N LEU A 146 -15.32 -3.62 -5.46
CA LEU A 146 -15.75 -4.91 -4.94
C LEU A 146 -14.71 -5.49 -3.97
N GLY A 147 -15.20 -6.11 -2.92
CA GLY A 147 -14.36 -6.65 -1.85
C GLY A 147 -13.53 -7.85 -2.27
N TYR A 148 -14.07 -8.75 -3.07
CA TYR A 148 -13.43 -9.98 -3.54
C TYR A 148 -12.57 -9.74 -4.78
N SER A 149 -13.19 -9.50 -5.92
CA SER A 149 -12.51 -9.37 -7.20
C SER A 149 -11.63 -8.13 -7.32
N ARG A 150 -11.82 -7.14 -6.47
CA ARG A 150 -11.18 -5.82 -6.57
C ARG A 150 -11.60 -5.04 -7.82
N LYS A 151 -12.68 -5.46 -8.49
CA LYS A 151 -13.23 -4.72 -9.63
C LYS A 151 -13.66 -3.33 -9.18
N LYS A 152 -13.32 -2.34 -9.97
CA LYS A 152 -13.48 -0.91 -9.68
C LYS A 152 -14.43 -0.31 -10.67
N PHE A 153 -15.26 0.60 -10.18
CA PHE A 153 -16.05 1.48 -11.00
C PHE A 153 -15.77 2.93 -10.61
N LEU A 154 -15.52 3.78 -11.59
CA LEU A 154 -15.20 5.19 -11.43
C LEU A 154 -16.18 6.04 -12.24
N LYS A 155 -16.75 7.06 -11.62
CA LYS A 155 -17.61 8.01 -12.32
C LYS A 155 -17.26 9.45 -11.97
N LEU A 156 -17.08 10.29 -12.99
CA LEU A 156 -16.94 11.72 -12.83
C LEU A 156 -18.31 12.36 -12.63
N VAL A 157 -18.45 13.18 -11.61
CA VAL A 157 -19.66 13.90 -11.26
C VAL A 157 -19.34 15.36 -10.92
N PHE A 158 -20.34 16.24 -11.09
CA PHE A 158 -20.21 17.67 -10.78
C PHE A 158 -20.91 18.06 -9.47
N ASP A 159 -21.70 17.17 -8.90
CA ASP A 159 -22.28 17.33 -7.56
C ASP A 159 -22.23 15.99 -6.79
N ARG A 160 -22.49 16.08 -5.49
CA ARG A 160 -22.54 14.93 -4.59
C ARG A 160 -23.88 14.81 -3.90
N LYS A 161 -24.93 15.19 -4.60
CA LYS A 161 -26.30 15.06 -4.09
C LYS A 161 -26.69 13.60 -3.94
N GLN A 162 -27.73 13.35 -3.17
CA GLN A 162 -28.21 11.99 -2.91
C GLN A 162 -28.69 11.28 -4.18
N ASP A 163 -29.35 12.02 -5.09
CA ASP A 163 -29.79 11.46 -6.37
C ASP A 163 -28.59 11.07 -7.26
N THR A 164 -27.54 11.89 -7.25
CA THR A 164 -26.27 11.57 -7.93
C THR A 164 -25.63 10.32 -7.33
N LEU A 165 -25.65 10.15 -6.00
CA LEU A 165 -25.16 8.94 -5.34
C LEU A 165 -25.93 7.70 -5.79
N PHE A 166 -27.26 7.77 -5.82
CA PHE A 166 -28.09 6.64 -6.25
C PHE A 166 -27.86 6.28 -7.71
N GLN A 167 -27.75 7.28 -8.59
CA GLN A 167 -27.42 7.06 -9.99
C GLN A 167 -26.05 6.38 -10.14
N CYS A 168 -25.04 6.84 -9.39
CA CYS A 168 -23.72 6.23 -9.41
C CYS A 168 -23.75 4.78 -8.93
N LEU A 169 -24.53 4.47 -7.89
CA LEU A 169 -24.70 3.10 -7.39
C LEU A 169 -25.37 2.21 -8.42
N ILE A 170 -26.45 2.67 -9.09
CA ILE A 170 -27.14 1.92 -10.14
C ILE A 170 -26.17 1.56 -11.26
N GLU A 171 -25.42 2.55 -11.75
CA GLU A 171 -24.44 2.33 -12.82
C GLU A 171 -23.28 1.42 -12.36
N ALA A 172 -22.85 1.51 -11.10
CA ALA A 172 -21.87 0.58 -10.54
C ALA A 172 -22.41 -0.85 -10.54
N PHE A 173 -23.64 -1.06 -10.11
CA PHE A 173 -24.29 -2.40 -10.13
C PHE A 173 -24.41 -2.95 -11.54
N GLN A 174 -24.81 -2.12 -12.51
CA GLN A 174 -24.85 -2.52 -13.92
C GLN A 174 -23.46 -2.88 -14.46
N ASN A 175 -22.45 -2.08 -14.14
CA ASN A 175 -21.07 -2.33 -14.57
C ASN A 175 -20.46 -3.58 -13.94
N THR A 176 -20.82 -3.87 -12.69
CA THR A 176 -20.36 -5.05 -11.96
C THR A 176 -21.32 -6.24 -12.04
N GLY A 177 -22.41 -6.15 -12.80
CA GLY A 177 -23.34 -7.24 -13.07
C GLY A 177 -24.16 -7.72 -11.88
N GLY A 178 -24.19 -6.96 -10.76
CA GLY A 178 -24.95 -7.35 -9.58
C GLY A 178 -24.86 -6.38 -8.42
N VAL A 179 -25.64 -6.65 -7.38
CA VAL A 179 -25.69 -5.87 -6.15
C VAL A 179 -25.05 -6.67 -5.03
N PRO A 180 -24.00 -6.18 -4.36
CA PRO A 180 -23.37 -6.90 -3.27
C PRO A 180 -24.28 -6.90 -2.04
N GLN A 181 -24.15 -7.91 -1.19
CA GLN A 181 -24.98 -8.03 0.02
C GLN A 181 -24.79 -6.84 0.99
N ARG A 182 -23.58 -6.29 1.08
CA ARG A 182 -23.24 -5.19 1.97
C ARG A 182 -22.41 -4.14 1.25
N ILE A 183 -22.75 -2.88 1.50
CA ILE A 183 -22.01 -1.74 0.96
C ILE A 183 -21.48 -0.90 2.12
N TYR A 184 -20.16 -0.73 2.18
CA TYR A 184 -19.52 0.14 3.16
C TYR A 184 -19.45 1.57 2.63
N PHE A 185 -20.11 2.46 3.37
CA PHE A 185 -20.04 3.91 3.16
C PHE A 185 -19.13 4.53 4.20
N ASP A 186 -18.32 5.51 3.80
CA ASP A 186 -17.73 6.42 4.77
C ASP A 186 -18.81 7.33 5.37
N ASN A 187 -18.44 8.13 6.38
CA ASN A 187 -19.34 9.09 7.03
C ASN A 187 -19.73 10.25 6.09
N MET A 188 -20.16 9.92 4.86
CA MET A 188 -20.64 10.92 3.92
C MET A 188 -22.04 11.41 4.30
N LYS A 189 -22.23 12.71 4.31
CA LYS A 189 -23.52 13.36 4.69
C LYS A 189 -24.71 12.90 3.84
N THR A 190 -24.46 12.44 2.63
CA THR A 190 -25.50 11.90 1.72
C THR A 190 -25.96 10.49 2.11
N ALA A 191 -25.21 9.79 2.93
CA ALA A 191 -25.56 8.46 3.42
C ALA A 191 -25.95 8.44 4.91
N VAL A 192 -25.36 9.29 5.73
CA VAL A 192 -25.51 9.28 7.18
C VAL A 192 -25.93 10.65 7.68
N ASP A 193 -27.08 10.76 8.35
CA ASP A 193 -27.59 12.01 8.91
C ASP A 193 -26.78 12.46 10.14
N HIS A 194 -26.29 11.52 10.94
CA HIS A 194 -25.36 11.79 12.04
C HIS A 194 -24.27 10.71 12.11
N ALA A 195 -23.03 11.13 11.82
CA ALA A 195 -21.84 10.35 12.14
C ALA A 195 -21.59 10.44 13.64
N LYS A 196 -21.64 9.31 14.35
CA LYS A 196 -21.48 9.32 15.80
C LYS A 196 -20.08 8.97 16.27
N SER A 197 -19.63 9.80 17.22
CA SER A 197 -18.57 9.46 18.17
C SER A 197 -19.01 8.30 19.08
N SER A 198 -18.22 7.28 19.08
CA SER A 198 -17.91 6.25 20.11
C SER A 198 -18.99 5.39 20.73
N TYR A 199 -20.23 5.31 20.59
CA TYR A 199 -21.10 4.30 21.25
C TYR A 199 -22.57 4.28 20.82
N ARG A 200 -22.99 4.99 19.78
CA ARG A 200 -24.40 4.97 19.37
C ARG A 200 -24.57 4.49 17.91
N LYS A 201 -25.73 3.90 17.61
CA LYS A 201 -26.08 3.42 16.27
C LYS A 201 -25.99 4.53 15.24
N VAL A 202 -25.39 4.25 14.09
CA VAL A 202 -25.39 5.13 12.93
C VAL A 202 -26.83 5.40 12.52
N ILE A 203 -27.18 6.66 12.34
CA ILE A 203 -28.50 7.05 11.82
C ILE A 203 -28.35 7.24 10.32
N TRP A 204 -28.87 6.29 9.57
CA TRP A 204 -28.91 6.34 8.13
C TRP A 204 -29.97 7.29 7.62
N ASN A 205 -29.66 7.97 6.51
CA ASN A 205 -30.67 8.74 5.81
C ASN A 205 -31.81 7.83 5.34
N SER A 206 -33.08 8.26 5.54
CA SER A 206 -34.26 7.45 5.23
C SER A 206 -34.37 7.08 3.74
N ARG A 207 -33.99 8.01 2.83
CA ARG A 207 -33.99 7.72 1.38
C ARG A 207 -32.97 6.65 1.01
N LEU A 208 -31.76 6.67 1.64
CA LEU A 208 -30.78 5.62 1.43
C LEU A 208 -31.28 4.27 1.94
N LEU A 209 -31.94 4.23 3.10
CA LEU A 209 -32.52 2.98 3.61
C LEU A 209 -33.60 2.42 2.67
N ASN A 210 -34.45 3.29 2.13
CA ASN A 210 -35.47 2.85 1.17
C ASN A 210 -34.83 2.35 -0.14
N PHE A 211 -33.82 3.08 -0.64
CA PHE A 211 -33.07 2.67 -1.83
C PHE A 211 -32.35 1.32 -1.60
N SER A 212 -31.71 1.16 -0.45
CA SER A 212 -30.98 -0.08 -0.12
C SER A 212 -31.91 -1.29 -0.03
N LYS A 213 -33.11 -1.12 0.55
CA LYS A 213 -34.13 -2.17 0.58
C LYS A 213 -34.62 -2.54 -0.82
N ALA A 214 -34.90 -1.53 -1.66
CA ALA A 214 -35.33 -1.76 -3.03
C ALA A 214 -34.25 -2.43 -3.89
N ALA A 215 -32.98 -2.06 -3.70
CA ALA A 215 -31.85 -2.63 -4.41
C ALA A 215 -31.35 -3.97 -3.83
N GLY A 216 -31.71 -4.33 -2.62
CA GLY A 216 -31.37 -5.60 -1.99
C GLY A 216 -30.02 -5.65 -1.27
N PHE A 217 -29.50 -4.52 -0.78
CA PHE A 217 -28.24 -4.49 -0.03
C PHE A 217 -28.39 -3.91 1.39
N ILE A 218 -27.43 -4.22 2.25
CA ILE A 218 -27.35 -3.69 3.62
C ILE A 218 -26.28 -2.59 3.68
N PRO A 219 -26.63 -1.31 3.98
CA PRO A 219 -25.64 -0.26 4.14
C PRO A 219 -24.87 -0.46 5.45
N GLN A 220 -23.56 -0.32 5.41
CA GLN A 220 -22.66 -0.42 6.54
C GLN A 220 -21.80 0.83 6.65
N ALA A 221 -21.67 1.42 7.85
CA ALA A 221 -20.75 2.52 8.07
C ALA A 221 -19.33 1.99 8.33
N CYS A 222 -18.34 2.65 7.75
CA CYS A 222 -16.95 2.41 8.11
C CYS A 222 -16.73 2.72 9.59
N ARG A 223 -16.06 1.82 10.29
CA ARG A 223 -15.76 2.03 11.72
C ARG A 223 -14.60 3.03 11.85
N PRO A 224 -14.74 4.07 12.68
CA PRO A 224 -13.63 4.97 12.98
C PRO A 224 -12.41 4.18 13.48
N PHE A 225 -11.20 4.59 13.09
CA PHE A 225 -9.93 3.98 13.50
C PHE A 225 -9.73 2.49 13.12
N ARG A 226 -10.55 1.94 12.21
CA ARG A 226 -10.33 0.60 11.64
C ARG A 226 -10.09 0.71 10.12
N PRO A 227 -8.83 0.93 9.69
CA PRO A 227 -8.48 1.08 8.27
C PRO A 227 -8.83 -0.15 7.43
N GLN A 228 -9.03 -1.29 8.06
CA GLN A 228 -9.43 -2.55 7.40
C GLN A 228 -10.78 -2.45 6.69
N THR A 229 -11.72 -1.63 7.19
CA THR A 229 -13.06 -1.47 6.61
C THR A 229 -13.11 -0.52 5.43
N LYS A 230 -12.09 0.35 5.25
CA LYS A 230 -12.03 1.35 4.18
C LYS A 230 -10.80 1.20 3.28
N GLY A 231 -9.83 0.38 3.64
CA GLY A 231 -8.51 0.31 3.01
C GLY A 231 -8.51 0.09 1.49
N LYS A 232 -9.53 -0.59 0.94
CA LYS A 232 -9.63 -0.88 -0.50
C LYS A 232 -9.98 0.38 -1.29
N VAL A 233 -10.99 1.13 -0.85
CA VAL A 233 -11.40 2.36 -1.52
C VAL A 233 -10.42 3.51 -1.27
N GLU A 234 -9.75 3.57 -0.10
CA GLU A 234 -8.67 4.54 0.15
C GLU A 234 -7.46 4.31 -0.77
N ALA A 235 -7.10 3.05 -1.02
CA ALA A 235 -6.06 2.71 -1.97
C ALA A 235 -6.45 3.15 -3.39
N LEU A 236 -7.73 2.99 -3.76
CA LEU A 236 -8.28 3.47 -5.02
C LEU A 236 -8.23 5.01 -5.07
N ALA A 237 -8.65 5.71 -4.02
CA ALA A 237 -8.62 7.17 -3.93
C ALA A 237 -7.22 7.77 -4.12
N ARG A 238 -6.17 7.07 -3.65
CA ARG A 238 -4.77 7.45 -3.94
C ARG A 238 -4.36 7.16 -5.37
N THR A 239 -4.86 6.06 -5.93
CA THR A 239 -4.51 5.64 -7.28
C THR A 239 -5.11 6.55 -8.35
N VAL A 240 -6.31 7.07 -8.13
CA VAL A 240 -6.97 7.98 -9.09
C VAL A 240 -6.30 9.35 -9.18
N ASP A 241 -5.39 9.70 -8.26
CA ASP A 241 -4.55 10.89 -8.39
C ASP A 241 -3.67 10.88 -9.67
N ARG A 242 -3.51 9.73 -10.31
CA ARG A 242 -2.85 9.61 -11.63
C ARG A 242 -3.53 10.44 -12.72
N ILE A 243 -4.81 10.76 -12.56
CA ILE A 243 -5.53 11.62 -13.50
C ILE A 243 -4.89 13.02 -13.62
N LYS A 244 -4.17 13.47 -12.58
CA LYS A 244 -3.50 14.77 -12.55
C LYS A 244 -2.41 14.93 -13.63
N VAL A 245 -1.91 13.83 -14.20
CA VAL A 245 -0.95 13.88 -15.33
C VAL A 245 -1.58 14.47 -16.58
N TYR A 246 -2.90 14.40 -16.69
CA TYR A 246 -3.64 14.96 -17.84
C TYR A 246 -4.01 16.44 -17.66
N ASN A 247 -3.50 17.10 -16.60
CA ASN A 247 -3.73 18.53 -16.41
C ASN A 247 -3.17 19.31 -17.62
N HIS A 248 -3.99 20.18 -18.22
CA HIS A 248 -3.72 20.90 -19.48
C HIS A 248 -3.63 20.03 -20.75
N GLU A 249 -4.04 18.75 -20.69
CA GLU A 249 -3.90 17.81 -21.82
C GLU A 249 -5.24 17.43 -22.47
N PHE A 250 -6.38 17.89 -21.97
CA PHE A 250 -7.72 17.61 -22.49
C PHE A 250 -8.48 18.88 -22.89
N GLN A 251 -9.50 18.73 -23.72
CA GLN A 251 -10.23 19.87 -24.30
C GLN A 251 -11.48 20.25 -23.49
N ASP A 252 -12.25 19.26 -23.04
CA ASP A 252 -13.58 19.45 -22.47
C ASP A 252 -13.92 18.36 -21.43
N GLU A 253 -15.11 18.49 -20.83
CA GLU A 253 -15.63 17.52 -19.86
C GLU A 253 -15.80 16.12 -20.44
N LYS A 254 -16.14 16.00 -21.74
CA LYS A 254 -16.31 14.71 -22.41
C LYS A 254 -14.97 13.99 -22.52
N ALA A 255 -13.92 14.72 -22.90
CA ALA A 255 -12.56 14.18 -22.93
C ALA A 255 -12.09 13.75 -21.52
N LEU A 256 -12.40 14.54 -20.49
CA LEU A 256 -12.07 14.21 -19.10
C LEU A 256 -12.84 12.96 -18.63
N LYS A 257 -14.12 12.81 -18.97
CA LYS A 257 -14.90 11.59 -18.69
C LYS A 257 -14.27 10.34 -19.35
N ASN A 258 -13.79 10.48 -20.59
CA ASN A 258 -13.10 9.40 -21.29
C ASN A 258 -11.78 9.02 -20.61
N ILE A 259 -11.02 9.99 -20.12
CA ILE A 259 -9.79 9.74 -19.34
C ILE A 259 -10.10 8.95 -18.07
N VAL A 260 -11.17 9.31 -17.35
CA VAL A 260 -11.61 8.54 -16.16
C VAL A 260 -11.98 7.11 -16.53
N LYS A 261 -12.70 6.91 -17.64
CA LYS A 261 -13.08 5.59 -18.13
C LYS A 261 -11.87 4.74 -18.55
N GLN A 262 -10.91 5.35 -19.23
CA GLN A 262 -9.64 4.69 -19.57
C GLN A 262 -8.86 4.27 -18.32
N LEU A 263 -8.80 5.13 -17.29
CA LEU A 263 -8.17 4.79 -16.01
C LEU A 263 -8.88 3.61 -15.34
N GLU A 264 -10.21 3.60 -15.31
CA GLU A 264 -11.00 2.47 -14.78
C GLU A 264 -10.63 1.16 -15.49
N THR A 265 -10.62 1.17 -16.83
CA THR A 265 -10.27 0.02 -17.66
C THR A 265 -8.85 -0.46 -17.35
N GLN A 266 -7.87 0.44 -17.32
CA GLN A 266 -6.49 0.11 -16.98
C GLN A 266 -6.37 -0.55 -15.60
N LEU A 267 -7.11 -0.03 -14.60
CA LEU A 267 -7.09 -0.55 -13.24
C LEU A 267 -7.73 -1.93 -13.11
N ASN A 268 -8.71 -2.25 -13.95
CA ASN A 268 -9.40 -3.54 -13.93
C ASN A 268 -8.65 -4.61 -14.74
N HIS A 269 -7.89 -4.24 -15.77
CA HIS A 269 -7.05 -5.15 -16.55
C HIS A 269 -5.66 -5.40 -15.92
N LYS A 270 -5.25 -4.58 -14.96
CA LYS A 270 -3.96 -4.77 -14.27
C LYS A 270 -4.09 -5.84 -13.18
N ILE A 271 -3.11 -6.76 -13.12
CA ILE A 271 -3.03 -7.75 -12.04
C ILE A 271 -3.02 -7.03 -10.69
N SER A 272 -3.93 -7.41 -9.82
CA SER A 272 -4.05 -6.91 -8.46
C SER A 272 -3.06 -7.64 -7.56
N GLN A 273 -2.20 -6.91 -6.84
CA GLN A 273 -1.28 -7.50 -5.86
C GLN A 273 -1.99 -8.21 -4.68
N ALA A 274 -3.30 -7.97 -4.51
CA ALA A 274 -4.07 -8.58 -3.43
C ALA A 274 -4.62 -9.96 -3.81
N THR A 275 -4.87 -10.20 -5.10
CA THR A 275 -5.52 -11.42 -5.61
C THR A 275 -4.65 -12.18 -6.60
N ASP A 276 -3.50 -11.61 -7.00
CA ASP A 276 -2.60 -12.10 -8.06
C ASP A 276 -3.30 -12.39 -9.41
N GLN A 277 -4.49 -11.80 -9.59
CA GLN A 277 -5.31 -11.91 -10.79
C GLN A 277 -5.80 -10.54 -11.25
N ARG A 278 -6.29 -10.46 -12.49
CA ARG A 278 -6.95 -9.26 -12.98
C ARG A 278 -8.34 -9.16 -12.35
N PRO A 279 -8.76 -7.98 -11.88
CA PRO A 279 -10.12 -7.79 -11.36
C PRO A 279 -11.23 -8.19 -12.35
N GLU A 280 -10.98 -8.00 -13.63
CA GLU A 280 -11.94 -8.37 -14.71
C GLU A 280 -12.11 -9.89 -14.81
N ASP A 281 -11.03 -10.67 -14.70
CA ASP A 281 -11.04 -12.13 -14.83
C ASP A 281 -11.67 -12.81 -13.60
N LEU A 282 -11.56 -12.18 -12.42
CA LEU A 282 -12.19 -12.66 -11.17
C LEU A 282 -13.70 -12.39 -11.10
N TRP A 283 -14.21 -11.64 -12.04
CA TRP A 283 -15.61 -11.21 -12.05
C TRP A 283 -16.51 -12.15 -12.85
N THR A 284 -15.97 -12.98 -13.73
CA THR A 284 -16.71 -14.01 -14.42
C THR A 284 -17.00 -15.18 -13.46
#